data_4caebc6fc42f1eb2685e3e28419ed261
#
_entry.id   4caebc6fc42f1eb2685e3e28419ed261
#
_cell.length_a   1.000
_cell.length_b   1.000
_cell.length_c   1.000
_cell.angle_alpha   90.00
_cell.angle_beta   90.00
_cell.angle_gamma   90.00
#
_symmetry.space_group_name_H-M   'P 1'
#
loop_
_entity.id
_entity.type
_entity.pdbx_description
1 polymer ?
#
loop_
_entity_poly.entity_id
_entity_poly.type
_entity_poly.pdbx_seq_one_letter_code
_entity_poly.pdbx_strand_id
1 'polypeptide(L)'
;MLFRSKAGSKKVYELHGSVLRNYCMRCGKFYDLDHILHTTGVPKCECGGTIKPDVVLYEESLDNDVVNGACAAIAEADMMIIGGTSLNVYPAAGLVDLYRGNRLVLVNLSSTPQDARANLVIHERIGQVFAHLP
;
A
#
# COMPACT_ATOMS: atom_id res chain seq x y z
N MET A 1 2.61 -5.16 2.26
CA MET A 1 1.56 -4.48 3.06
C MET A 1 1.00 -5.31 4.21
N LEU A 2 1.42 -6.56 4.35
CA LEU A 2 1.04 -7.48 5.45
C LEU A 2 1.20 -6.87 6.86
N PHE A 3 2.20 -6.01 7.01
CA PHE A 3 2.59 -5.46 8.32
C PHE A 3 1.59 -4.46 8.90
N ARG A 4 0.90 -3.66 8.08
CA ARG A 4 -0.05 -2.65 8.56
C ARG A 4 -1.29 -3.28 9.19
N SER A 5 -1.86 -4.30 8.55
CA SER A 5 -3.01 -5.03 9.10
C SER A 5 -2.65 -5.78 10.37
N LYS A 6 -1.46 -6.42 10.41
CA LYS A 6 -0.94 -7.08 11.63
C LYS A 6 -0.65 -6.09 12.77
N ALA A 7 -0.31 -4.85 12.46
CA ALA A 7 -0.11 -3.78 13.42
C ALA A 7 -1.42 -3.15 13.96
N GLY A 8 -2.58 -3.68 13.57
CA GLY A 8 -3.87 -3.22 14.07
C GLY A 8 -4.45 -2.02 13.34
N SER A 9 -3.96 -1.67 12.15
CA SER A 9 -4.56 -0.61 11.33
C SER A 9 -6.02 -0.94 11.00
N LYS A 10 -6.95 -0.05 11.35
CA LYS A 10 -8.40 -0.26 11.17
C LYS A 10 -8.84 -0.15 9.70
N LYS A 11 -8.19 0.71 8.92
CA LYS A 11 -8.51 0.95 7.51
C LYS A 11 -7.22 1.01 6.70
N VAL A 12 -7.09 0.14 5.72
CA VAL A 12 -5.90 0.04 4.87
C VAL A 12 -6.33 0.09 3.40
N TYR A 13 -5.76 1.02 2.64
CA TYR A 13 -5.93 1.12 1.20
C TYR A 13 -4.69 0.56 0.51
N GLU A 14 -4.82 -0.61 -0.10
CA GLU A 14 -3.73 -1.31 -0.78
C GLU A 14 -3.74 -0.94 -2.27
N LEU A 15 -3.17 0.20 -2.64
CA LEU A 15 -3.20 0.74 -4.01
C LEU A 15 -2.70 -0.26 -5.07
N HIS A 16 -1.74 -1.09 -4.72
CA HIS A 16 -1.21 -2.12 -5.62
C HIS A 16 -1.68 -3.52 -5.26
N GLY A 17 -2.74 -3.64 -4.46
CA GLY A 17 -3.33 -4.90 -4.05
C GLY A 17 -2.50 -5.69 -3.05
N SER A 18 -2.75 -7.01 -2.97
CA SER A 18 -2.14 -7.89 -2.00
C SER A 18 -1.97 -9.32 -2.53
N VAL A 19 -0.84 -9.94 -2.23
CA VAL A 19 -0.59 -11.36 -2.51
C VAL A 19 -1.42 -12.30 -1.63
N LEU A 20 -2.06 -11.78 -0.58
CA LEU A 20 -2.92 -12.57 0.32
C LEU A 20 -4.26 -12.93 -0.32
N ARG A 21 -4.66 -12.20 -1.35
CA ARG A 21 -5.86 -12.43 -2.14
C ARG A 21 -5.44 -12.87 -3.54
N ASN A 22 -6.03 -13.94 -4.02
CA ASN A 22 -5.75 -14.48 -5.34
C ASN A 22 -7.06 -14.87 -6.00
N TYR A 23 -7.19 -14.65 -7.28
CA TYR A 23 -8.42 -14.90 -8.01
C TYR A 23 -8.17 -15.67 -9.30
N CYS A 24 -9.09 -16.58 -9.61
CA CYS A 24 -9.09 -17.23 -10.92
C CYS A 24 -9.42 -16.21 -12.02
N MET A 25 -8.56 -16.07 -13.00
CA MET A 25 -8.75 -15.16 -14.14
C MET A 25 -9.93 -15.53 -15.03
N ARG A 26 -10.49 -16.77 -14.90
CA ARG A 26 -11.60 -17.26 -15.73
C ARG A 26 -12.95 -17.15 -15.02
N CYS A 27 -13.05 -17.56 -13.77
CA CYS A 27 -14.33 -17.65 -13.05
C CYS A 27 -14.41 -16.74 -11.80
N GLY A 28 -13.37 -15.99 -11.48
CA GLY A 28 -13.33 -15.08 -10.32
C GLY A 28 -13.27 -15.77 -8.96
N LYS A 29 -13.16 -17.11 -8.88
CA LYS A 29 -13.09 -17.83 -7.60
C LYS A 29 -11.89 -17.35 -6.80
N PHE A 30 -12.12 -17.02 -5.53
CA PHE A 30 -11.11 -16.58 -4.58
C PHE A 30 -10.25 -17.75 -4.09
N TYR A 31 -8.97 -17.48 -3.86
CA TYR A 31 -8.00 -18.37 -3.24
C TYR A 31 -7.12 -17.57 -2.27
N ASP A 32 -6.86 -18.10 -1.11
CA ASP A 32 -5.96 -17.51 -0.15
C ASP A 32 -4.48 -17.75 -0.49
N LEU A 33 -3.59 -17.15 0.29
CA LEU A 33 -2.15 -17.34 0.11
C LEU A 33 -1.73 -18.80 0.38
N ASP A 34 -2.37 -19.46 1.34
CA ASP A 34 -2.04 -20.81 1.75
C ASP A 34 -2.22 -21.79 0.59
N HIS A 35 -3.33 -21.68 -0.14
CA HIS A 35 -3.57 -22.45 -1.36
C HIS A 35 -2.44 -22.26 -2.40
N ILE A 36 -1.95 -21.02 -2.56
CA ILE A 36 -0.87 -20.73 -3.51
C ILE A 36 0.45 -21.34 -3.06
N LEU A 37 0.79 -21.25 -1.78
CA LEU A 37 2.04 -21.79 -1.23
C LEU A 37 2.13 -23.32 -1.34
N HIS A 38 1.00 -24.01 -1.32
CA HIS A 38 0.96 -25.48 -1.49
C HIS A 38 0.84 -25.93 -2.95
N THR A 39 0.81 -25.01 -3.91
CA THR A 39 0.72 -25.35 -5.34
C THR A 39 2.11 -25.41 -5.97
N THR A 40 2.37 -26.42 -6.77
CA THR A 40 3.60 -26.55 -7.56
C THR A 40 3.37 -26.01 -8.97
N GLY A 41 4.26 -25.14 -9.44
CA GLY A 41 4.16 -24.51 -10.76
C GLY A 41 3.12 -23.39 -10.83
N VAL A 42 2.47 -23.23 -11.98
CA VAL A 42 1.45 -22.18 -12.17
C VAL A 42 0.12 -22.60 -11.53
N PRO A 43 -0.38 -21.87 -10.51
CA PRO A 43 -1.61 -22.22 -9.83
C PRO A 43 -2.82 -22.27 -10.78
N LYS A 44 -3.61 -23.34 -10.69
CA LYS A 44 -4.80 -23.58 -11.51
C LYS A 44 -6.04 -23.72 -10.66
N CYS A 45 -7.11 -23.11 -11.13
CA CYS A 45 -8.45 -23.27 -10.58
C CYS A 45 -9.07 -24.59 -11.04
N GLU A 46 -10.06 -25.09 -10.29
CA GLU A 46 -10.87 -26.25 -10.67
C GLU A 46 -11.52 -26.09 -12.07
N CYS A 47 -11.81 -24.86 -12.49
CA CYS A 47 -12.32 -24.58 -13.83
C CYS A 47 -11.25 -24.62 -14.94
N GLY A 48 -9.98 -24.91 -14.60
CA GLY A 48 -8.83 -24.89 -15.51
C GLY A 48 -8.23 -23.50 -15.74
N GLY A 49 -8.81 -22.42 -15.20
CA GLY A 49 -8.27 -21.06 -15.30
C GLY A 49 -7.01 -20.87 -14.46
N THR A 50 -6.14 -19.95 -14.86
CA THR A 50 -4.97 -19.54 -14.07
C THR A 50 -5.41 -18.69 -12.88
N ILE A 51 -4.79 -18.92 -11.72
CA ILE A 51 -5.00 -18.11 -10.53
C ILE A 51 -3.92 -17.02 -10.53
N LYS A 52 -4.35 -15.75 -10.44
CA LYS A 52 -3.47 -14.57 -10.36
C LYS A 52 -3.60 -13.92 -8.98
N PRO A 53 -2.51 -13.46 -8.35
CA PRO A 53 -2.60 -12.64 -7.17
C PRO A 53 -3.31 -11.31 -7.47
N ASP A 54 -4.04 -10.80 -6.50
CA ASP A 54 -4.69 -9.49 -6.53
C ASP A 54 -3.63 -8.39 -6.38
N VAL A 55 -2.75 -8.32 -7.37
CA VAL A 55 -1.66 -7.34 -7.44
C VAL A 55 -1.71 -6.63 -8.77
N VAL A 56 -1.64 -5.31 -8.74
CA VAL A 56 -1.57 -4.47 -9.93
C VAL A 56 -0.17 -4.58 -10.53
N LEU A 57 -0.09 -5.05 -11.76
CA LEU A 57 1.14 -5.17 -12.53
C LEU A 57 1.36 -3.92 -13.40
N TYR A 58 2.51 -3.86 -14.08
CA TYR A 58 2.78 -2.82 -15.07
C TYR A 58 1.69 -2.82 -16.15
N GLU A 59 1.27 -1.61 -16.56
CA GLU A 59 0.20 -1.37 -17.55
C GLU A 59 -1.23 -1.74 -17.06
N GLU A 60 -1.39 -2.26 -15.85
CA GLU A 60 -2.70 -2.46 -15.23
C GLU A 60 -3.16 -1.19 -14.50
N SER A 61 -4.43 -0.87 -14.58
CA SER A 61 -5.04 0.25 -13.86
C SER A 61 -5.20 -0.07 -12.37
N LEU A 62 -5.01 0.95 -11.53
CA LEU A 62 -5.36 0.85 -10.12
C LEU A 62 -6.88 0.72 -9.94
N ASP A 63 -7.30 0.08 -8.86
CA ASP A 63 -8.70 0.02 -8.45
C ASP A 63 -9.18 1.43 -8.06
N ASN A 64 -10.22 1.92 -8.76
CA ASN A 64 -10.74 3.27 -8.56
C ASN A 64 -11.35 3.47 -7.17
N ASP A 65 -11.97 2.48 -6.59
CA ASP A 65 -12.59 2.59 -5.26
C ASP A 65 -11.51 2.68 -4.19
N VAL A 66 -10.43 1.91 -4.33
CA VAL A 66 -9.26 1.98 -3.44
C VAL A 66 -8.57 3.35 -3.57
N VAL A 67 -8.38 3.83 -4.79
CA VAL A 67 -7.75 5.15 -5.03
C VAL A 67 -8.61 6.27 -4.45
N ASN A 68 -9.91 6.29 -4.76
CA ASN A 68 -10.84 7.33 -4.28
C ASN A 68 -10.92 7.33 -2.75
N GLY A 69 -10.98 6.14 -2.14
CA GLY A 69 -10.99 6.00 -0.70
C GLY A 69 -9.69 6.51 -0.04
N ALA A 70 -8.53 6.24 -0.65
CA ALA A 70 -7.25 6.75 -0.19
C ALA A 70 -7.16 8.27 -0.33
N CYS A 71 -7.61 8.83 -1.47
CA CYS A 71 -7.67 10.27 -1.71
C CYS A 71 -8.53 11.00 -0.68
N ALA A 72 -9.73 10.48 -0.40
CA ALA A 72 -10.63 11.06 0.59
C ALA A 72 -10.00 11.02 1.99
N ALA A 73 -9.43 9.88 2.39
CA ALA A 73 -8.78 9.73 3.69
C ALA A 73 -7.59 10.70 3.88
N ILE A 74 -6.81 10.95 2.82
CA ILE A 74 -5.70 11.90 2.85
C ILE A 74 -6.20 13.35 2.96
N ALA A 75 -7.23 13.69 2.19
CA ALA A 75 -7.79 15.05 2.19
C ALA A 75 -8.43 15.43 3.55
N GLU A 76 -8.98 14.45 4.26
CA GLU A 76 -9.66 14.62 5.56
C GLU A 76 -8.70 14.44 6.76
N ALA A 77 -7.46 14.04 6.53
CA ALA A 77 -6.55 13.73 7.63
C ALA A 77 -6.08 14.97 8.39
N ASP A 78 -6.11 14.94 9.72
CA ASP A 78 -5.53 15.96 10.60
C ASP A 78 -4.00 15.92 10.62
N MET A 79 -3.42 14.72 10.39
CA MET A 79 -1.99 14.49 10.33
C MET A 79 -1.71 13.45 9.24
N MET A 80 -0.66 13.68 8.46
CA MET A 80 -0.16 12.73 7.49
C MET A 80 1.26 12.32 7.85
N ILE A 81 1.48 11.01 7.98
CA ILE A 81 2.80 10.45 8.21
C ILE A 81 3.21 9.63 6.97
N ILE A 82 4.30 10.00 6.36
CA ILE A 82 4.90 9.30 5.23
C ILE A 82 6.12 8.55 5.73
N GLY A 83 6.19 7.26 5.48
CA GLY A 83 7.29 6.45 5.98
C GLY A 83 7.79 5.38 5.03
N GLY A 84 9.12 5.22 4.94
CA GLY A 84 9.76 4.13 4.22
C GLY A 84 9.50 4.12 2.72
N THR A 85 9.48 5.28 2.08
CA THR A 85 9.24 5.41 0.63
C THR A 85 10.11 6.49 0.01
N SER A 86 10.55 6.28 -1.24
CA SER A 86 11.30 7.29 -2.00
C SER A 86 10.42 8.41 -2.56
N LEU A 87 9.09 8.21 -2.58
CA LEU A 87 8.11 9.13 -3.19
C LEU A 87 8.36 9.44 -4.68
N ASN A 88 8.98 8.49 -5.40
CA ASN A 88 9.29 8.64 -6.83
C ASN A 88 8.32 7.87 -7.74
N VAL A 89 7.45 7.01 -7.18
CA VAL A 89 6.56 6.14 -7.95
C VAL A 89 5.16 6.76 -8.06
N TYR A 90 4.79 7.15 -9.26
CA TYR A 90 3.45 7.64 -9.56
C TYR A 90 2.49 6.47 -9.89
N PRO A 91 1.18 6.61 -9.59
CA PRO A 91 0.49 7.80 -9.07
C PRO A 91 0.59 7.99 -7.55
N ALA A 92 1.12 7.01 -6.79
CA ALA A 92 1.14 7.04 -5.34
C ALA A 92 1.89 8.27 -4.76
N ALA A 93 2.98 8.70 -5.41
CA ALA A 93 3.73 9.88 -5.00
C ALA A 93 2.88 11.17 -5.06
N GLY A 94 1.99 11.28 -6.05
CA GLY A 94 1.11 12.44 -6.22
C GLY A 94 -0.01 12.53 -5.17
N LEU A 95 -0.32 11.44 -4.46
CA LEU A 95 -1.35 11.48 -3.41
C LEU A 95 -0.98 12.41 -2.24
N VAL A 96 0.32 12.64 -2.01
CA VAL A 96 0.80 13.58 -0.98
C VAL A 96 0.26 15.00 -1.22
N ASP A 97 0.04 15.37 -2.47
CA ASP A 97 -0.44 16.70 -2.87
C ASP A 97 -1.90 16.96 -2.46
N LEU A 98 -2.64 15.92 -2.12
CA LEU A 98 -4.01 16.01 -1.62
C LEU A 98 -4.09 16.40 -0.14
N TYR A 99 -3.01 16.22 0.61
CA TYR A 99 -2.96 16.62 2.01
C TYR A 99 -2.91 18.14 2.13
N ARG A 100 -3.85 18.71 2.84
CA ARG A 100 -4.02 20.18 3.03
C ARG A 100 -3.77 20.65 4.46
N GLY A 101 -3.45 19.71 5.35
CA GLY A 101 -3.16 20.03 6.74
C GLY A 101 -1.74 20.60 6.95
N ASN A 102 -1.43 20.91 8.20
CA ASN A 102 -0.14 21.48 8.62
C ASN A 102 0.66 20.54 9.54
N ARG A 103 0.40 19.22 9.46
CA ARG A 103 1.10 18.20 10.24
C ARG A 103 1.58 17.08 9.33
N LEU A 104 2.42 17.45 8.35
CA LEU A 104 3.06 16.47 7.47
C LEU A 104 4.38 16.03 8.10
N VAL A 105 4.46 14.75 8.45
CA VAL A 105 5.64 14.10 9.02
C VAL A 105 6.23 13.14 7.99
N LEU A 106 7.54 13.21 7.78
CA LEU A 106 8.25 12.32 6.88
C LEU A 106 9.32 11.55 7.65
N VAL A 107 9.24 10.23 7.61
CA VAL A 107 10.20 9.31 8.25
C VAL A 107 10.81 8.43 7.17
N ASN A 108 12.05 8.71 6.78
CA ASN A 108 12.72 7.96 5.72
C ASN A 108 14.24 8.02 5.90
N LEU A 109 14.98 6.96 5.56
CA LEU A 109 16.44 6.95 5.68
C LEU A 109 17.12 7.97 4.78
N SER A 110 16.60 8.15 3.58
CA SER A 110 17.16 9.06 2.57
C SER A 110 16.24 10.26 2.37
N SER A 111 16.82 11.36 1.94
CA SER A 111 16.07 12.54 1.53
C SER A 111 15.09 12.21 0.39
N THR A 112 13.97 12.92 0.36
CA THR A 112 12.94 12.79 -0.65
C THR A 112 12.60 14.17 -1.24
N PRO A 113 11.98 14.24 -2.41
CA PRO A 113 11.52 15.50 -2.99
C PRO A 113 10.50 16.25 -2.10
N GLN A 114 9.90 15.58 -1.15
CA GLN A 114 8.86 16.13 -0.27
C GLN A 114 9.40 16.67 1.06
N ASP A 115 10.70 16.52 1.35
CA ASP A 115 11.31 16.98 2.60
C ASP A 115 11.04 18.47 2.85
N ALA A 116 11.15 19.30 1.79
CA ALA A 116 10.92 20.75 1.89
C ALA A 116 9.47 21.14 2.26
N ARG A 117 8.50 20.24 2.07
CA ARG A 117 7.08 20.46 2.40
C ARG A 117 6.71 19.92 3.76
N ALA A 118 7.49 19.00 4.30
CA ALA A 118 7.18 18.36 5.56
C ALA A 118 7.40 19.33 6.74
N ASN A 119 6.50 19.28 7.72
CA ASN A 119 6.65 20.04 8.96
C ASN A 119 7.66 19.40 9.90
N LEU A 120 7.86 18.07 9.77
CA LEU A 120 8.86 17.30 10.49
C LEU A 120 9.47 16.25 9.56
N VAL A 121 10.80 16.25 9.45
CA VAL A 121 11.56 15.25 8.70
C VAL A 121 12.47 14.50 9.68
N ILE A 122 12.41 13.16 9.63
CA ILE A 122 13.24 12.29 10.47
C ILE A 122 13.99 11.32 9.54
N HIS A 123 15.30 11.46 9.43
CA HIS A 123 16.15 10.56 8.65
C HIS A 123 16.63 9.40 9.52
N GLU A 124 15.70 8.49 9.83
CA GLU A 124 15.96 7.30 10.64
C GLU A 124 15.08 6.12 10.18
N ARG A 125 15.43 4.93 10.63
CA ARG A 125 14.64 3.72 10.39
C ARG A 125 13.26 3.86 11.02
N ILE A 126 12.20 3.70 10.23
CA ILE A 126 10.82 3.87 10.68
C ILE A 126 10.50 3.01 11.92
N GLY A 127 11.02 1.78 11.98
CA GLY A 127 10.82 0.91 13.14
C GLY A 127 11.44 1.45 14.44
N GLN A 128 12.59 2.13 14.35
CA GLN A 128 13.22 2.77 15.50
C GLN A 128 12.44 3.97 15.97
N VAL A 129 12.00 4.82 15.05
CA VAL A 129 11.16 6.00 15.36
C VAL A 129 9.88 5.59 16.08
N PHE A 130 9.15 4.60 15.54
CA PHE A 130 7.88 4.17 16.11
C PHE A 130 8.04 3.34 17.41
N ALA A 131 9.19 2.75 17.67
CA ALA A 131 9.46 2.06 18.94
C ALA A 131 9.56 3.02 20.14
N HIS A 132 9.76 4.32 19.89
CA HIS A 132 9.83 5.36 20.94
C HIS A 132 8.50 6.06 21.19
N LEU A 133 7.47 5.73 20.42
CA LEU A 133 6.12 6.24 20.68
C LEU A 133 5.48 5.47 21.85
N PRO A 134 4.72 6.15 22.72
CA PRO A 134 4.05 5.54 23.86
C PRO A 134 2.94 4.57 23.45
#